data_55261b6fdb2cf030565902620d488088
#
_entry.id   55261b6fdb2cf030565902620d488088
#
_cell.length_a   1.000
_cell.length_b   1.000
_cell.length_c   1.000
_cell.angle_alpha   90.00
_cell.angle_beta   90.00
_cell.angle_gamma   90.00
#
_symmetry.space_group_name_H-M   'P 1'
#
loop_
_entity.id
_entity.type
_entity.pdbx_description
1 polymer ?
#
loop_
_entity_poly.entity_id
_entity_poly.type
_entity_poly.pdbx_seq_one_letter_code
_entity_poly.pdbx_strand_id
1 'polypeptide(L)'
;MCTAATYCSGDFYFGRNLDYEFSYGEHVTIMPRNYPIRLHGGALDRHYAMIGMAHIQNDYPLYYDAVNEKGLCIAGLNFVGNAVYPPVTQGVASVPQYALIPWLLGTCATVAEARNALARVVVDNTPFAPELPCAQLHWLVADRSGCIVVEATADGLHVYDDPVGVLTNNPPFPQQLAALRNYTRLSPSQPPADFGGVPVTLDSRGMGALGLPGDLSSPSRFVRAAFVRANARSAQTEDASVSQFFHILTSVEQQRGCCELDDGQYEITLYSSCCNADRGIYYYTTYDNRQITGVKLHSADLDSAQLTAYPLMDTQQIRWEN
;
A
#
# COMPACT_ATOMS: atom_id res chain seq x y z
N MET A 1 9.68 -6.75 -2.19
CA MET A 1 9.34 -5.37 -2.68
C MET A 1 7.85 -5.09 -2.56
N CYS A 2 7.35 -3.93 -2.94
CA CYS A 2 5.93 -3.59 -2.76
C CYS A 2 5.52 -2.45 -3.70
N THR A 3 4.21 -2.34 -3.95
CA THR A 3 3.63 -1.17 -4.64
C THR A 3 2.32 -0.83 -3.96
N ALA A 4 2.09 0.42 -3.56
CA ALA A 4 0.81 0.91 -3.09
C ALA A 4 0.27 1.98 -4.05
N ALA A 5 -1.05 2.05 -4.17
CA ALA A 5 -1.73 3.00 -5.06
C ALA A 5 -3.05 3.48 -4.49
N THR A 6 -3.50 4.62 -5.02
CA THR A 6 -4.83 5.17 -4.79
C THR A 6 -5.63 5.20 -6.09
N TYR A 7 -6.96 5.22 -6.03
CA TYR A 7 -7.82 5.37 -7.20
C TYR A 7 -9.14 6.03 -6.79
N CYS A 8 -9.63 6.96 -7.62
CA CYS A 8 -10.91 7.61 -7.42
C CYS A 8 -11.84 7.30 -8.60
N SER A 9 -12.98 6.67 -8.32
CA SER A 9 -14.04 6.41 -9.30
C SER A 9 -15.37 6.22 -8.57
N GLY A 10 -16.13 7.33 -8.41
CA GLY A 10 -17.24 7.37 -7.48
C GLY A 10 -16.74 7.38 -6.03
N ASP A 11 -16.36 6.22 -5.51
CA ASP A 11 -15.73 6.07 -4.20
C ASP A 11 -14.18 6.21 -4.28
N PHE A 12 -13.53 6.31 -3.12
CA PHE A 12 -12.09 6.33 -2.98
C PHE A 12 -11.56 4.94 -2.64
N TYR A 13 -10.57 4.49 -3.42
CA TYR A 13 -9.92 3.18 -3.30
C TYR A 13 -8.45 3.32 -2.98
N PHE A 14 -7.95 2.45 -2.10
CA PHE A 14 -6.57 2.36 -1.68
C PHE A 14 -6.15 0.90 -1.56
N GLY A 15 -4.93 0.56 -1.87
CA GLY A 15 -4.44 -0.80 -1.67
C GLY A 15 -3.01 -0.99 -2.17
N ARG A 16 -2.55 -2.24 -2.13
CA ARG A 16 -1.17 -2.57 -2.42
C ARG A 16 -0.96 -3.97 -2.99
N ASN A 17 0.20 -4.18 -3.60
CA ASN A 17 0.85 -5.48 -3.72
C ASN A 17 1.84 -5.66 -2.57
N LEU A 18 1.80 -6.79 -1.86
CA LEU A 18 2.88 -7.25 -1.00
C LEU A 18 3.73 -8.23 -1.81
N ASP A 19 4.94 -7.80 -2.17
CA ASP A 19 5.89 -8.64 -2.89
C ASP A 19 6.96 -9.11 -1.90
N TYR A 20 7.06 -10.43 -1.71
CA TYR A 20 8.00 -11.06 -0.80
C TYR A 20 8.25 -12.52 -1.19
N GLU A 21 9.26 -13.15 -0.60
CA GLU A 21 9.63 -14.53 -0.91
C GLU A 21 8.85 -15.59 -0.12
N PHE A 22 8.26 -15.22 1.02
CA PHE A 22 7.42 -16.11 1.84
C PHE A 22 6.34 -15.35 2.60
N SER A 23 5.27 -16.07 2.99
CA SER A 23 4.18 -15.55 3.81
C SER A 23 4.49 -15.72 5.30
N TYR A 24 4.15 -14.70 6.09
CA TYR A 24 4.16 -14.80 7.56
C TYR A 24 2.82 -15.33 8.13
N GLY A 25 1.88 -15.74 7.28
CA GLY A 25 0.53 -16.15 7.68
C GLY A 25 -0.37 -14.93 7.88
N GLU A 26 -0.55 -14.17 6.82
CA GLU A 26 -1.35 -12.94 6.82
C GLU A 26 -2.84 -13.26 6.97
N HIS A 27 -3.56 -12.37 7.66
CA HIS A 27 -5.00 -12.41 7.83
C HIS A 27 -5.60 -11.04 7.54
N VAL A 28 -6.79 -11.01 6.95
CA VAL A 28 -7.59 -9.79 6.99
C VAL A 28 -8.11 -9.64 8.41
N THR A 29 -7.68 -8.59 9.10
CA THR A 29 -7.92 -8.42 10.53
C THR A 29 -8.68 -7.13 10.80
N ILE A 30 -9.78 -7.25 11.55
CA ILE A 30 -10.54 -6.12 12.10
C ILE A 30 -10.08 -5.89 13.54
N MET A 31 -9.59 -4.67 13.81
CA MET A 31 -9.31 -4.16 15.15
C MET A 31 -10.48 -3.24 15.56
N PRO A 32 -11.33 -3.65 16.51
CA PRO A 32 -12.46 -2.85 16.96
C PRO A 32 -11.99 -1.73 17.89
N ARG A 33 -12.85 -0.76 18.16
CA ARG A 33 -12.57 0.49 18.90
C ARG A 33 -11.99 0.31 20.31
N ASN A 34 -12.31 -0.79 20.98
CA ASN A 34 -11.90 -1.04 22.37
C ASN A 34 -10.78 -2.09 22.48
N TYR A 35 -10.16 -2.49 21.35
CA TYR A 35 -8.96 -3.32 21.37
C TYR A 35 -7.72 -2.43 21.62
N PRO A 36 -6.87 -2.71 22.63
CA PRO A 36 -5.80 -1.76 23.02
C PRO A 36 -4.68 -1.71 21.98
N ILE A 37 -4.33 -0.51 21.51
CA ILE A 37 -3.12 -0.25 20.73
C ILE A 37 -1.95 -0.07 21.69
N ARG A 38 -0.94 -0.95 21.59
CA ARG A 38 0.25 -0.92 22.47
C ARG A 38 1.19 0.22 22.07
N LEU A 39 1.47 1.11 23.02
CA LEU A 39 2.36 2.25 22.86
C LEU A 39 3.35 2.32 24.04
N HIS A 40 4.33 3.26 23.97
CA HIS A 40 5.22 3.52 25.11
C HIS A 40 4.43 4.02 26.32
N GLY A 41 4.68 3.38 27.46
CA GLY A 41 4.08 3.79 28.75
C GLY A 41 2.61 3.42 28.91
N GLY A 42 2.04 2.59 28.02
CA GLY A 42 0.67 2.14 28.18
C GLY A 42 0.01 1.70 26.85
N ALA A 43 -1.30 1.87 26.80
CA ALA A 43 -2.09 1.55 25.62
C ALA A 43 -3.09 2.67 25.31
N LEU A 44 -3.45 2.78 24.05
CA LEU A 44 -4.61 3.55 23.61
C LEU A 44 -5.82 2.62 23.65
N ASP A 45 -6.62 2.73 24.72
CA ASP A 45 -7.72 1.79 25.00
C ASP A 45 -8.98 2.04 24.15
N ARG A 46 -9.10 3.22 23.54
CA ARG A 46 -10.20 3.56 22.64
C ARG A 46 -9.70 4.37 21.44
N HIS A 47 -10.07 3.93 20.26
CA HIS A 47 -9.62 4.50 19.00
C HIS A 47 -10.65 4.23 17.88
N TYR A 48 -10.43 4.71 16.67
CA TYR A 48 -11.22 4.32 15.50
C TYR A 48 -11.00 2.84 15.17
N ALA A 49 -12.08 2.14 14.85
CA ALA A 49 -11.98 0.78 14.32
C ALA A 49 -11.29 0.78 12.96
N MET A 50 -10.57 -0.30 12.66
CA MET A 50 -9.83 -0.45 11.41
C MET A 50 -9.88 -1.88 10.87
N ILE A 51 -9.69 -2.02 9.55
CA ILE A 51 -9.56 -3.29 8.85
C ILE A 51 -8.35 -3.25 7.94
N GLY A 52 -7.60 -4.32 7.87
CA GLY A 52 -6.43 -4.41 6.99
C GLY A 52 -5.80 -5.79 6.99
N MET A 53 -4.74 -5.92 6.21
CA MET A 53 -3.91 -7.13 6.20
C MET A 53 -2.87 -7.05 7.31
N ALA A 54 -2.80 -8.10 8.13
CA ALA A 54 -1.87 -8.15 9.27
C ALA A 54 -1.31 -9.55 9.49
N HIS A 55 -0.07 -9.61 9.98
CA HIS A 55 0.45 -10.76 10.69
C HIS A 55 0.06 -10.66 12.17
N ILE A 56 -0.54 -11.70 12.73
CA ILE A 56 -0.94 -11.71 14.14
C ILE A 56 0.13 -12.43 14.95
N GLN A 57 0.80 -11.69 15.85
CA GLN A 57 1.83 -12.20 16.75
C GLN A 57 1.49 -11.82 18.19
N ASN A 58 1.49 -12.80 19.09
CA ASN A 58 1.15 -12.59 20.52
C ASN A 58 -0.18 -11.84 20.70
N ASP A 59 -1.21 -12.27 19.98
CA ASP A 59 -2.55 -11.67 19.94
C ASP A 59 -2.57 -10.19 19.53
N TYR A 60 -1.55 -9.72 18.79
CA TYR A 60 -1.47 -8.35 18.31
C TYR A 60 -1.27 -8.30 16.79
N PRO A 61 -2.05 -7.49 16.05
CA PRO A 61 -1.96 -7.41 14.60
C PRO A 61 -0.85 -6.42 14.20
N LEU A 62 0.13 -6.94 13.49
CA LEU A 62 1.17 -6.16 12.82
C LEU A 62 0.69 -5.88 11.38
N TYR A 63 0.10 -4.71 11.17
CA TYR A 63 -0.51 -4.36 9.90
C TYR A 63 0.53 -4.05 8.83
N TYR A 64 0.30 -4.54 7.62
CA TYR A 64 1.01 -4.16 6.39
C TYR A 64 0.32 -2.99 5.69
N ASP A 65 -1.01 -3.02 5.65
CA ASP A 65 -1.89 -1.97 5.15
C ASP A 65 -3.25 -2.05 5.85
N ALA A 66 -3.92 -0.92 6.01
CA ALA A 66 -5.24 -0.87 6.61
C ALA A 66 -5.99 0.41 6.26
N VAL A 67 -7.30 0.39 6.51
CA VAL A 67 -8.20 1.55 6.47
C VAL A 67 -8.98 1.62 7.78
N ASN A 68 -9.22 2.83 8.30
CA ASN A 68 -10.09 3.02 9.45
C ASN A 68 -11.54 3.33 9.04
N GLU A 69 -12.44 3.32 10.01
CA GLU A 69 -13.87 3.61 9.83
C GLU A 69 -14.18 5.05 9.36
N LYS A 70 -13.17 5.93 9.28
CA LYS A 70 -13.26 7.31 8.78
C LYS A 70 -12.78 7.45 7.34
N GLY A 71 -12.20 6.38 6.77
CA GLY A 71 -11.68 6.37 5.40
C GLY A 71 -10.22 6.79 5.26
N LEU A 72 -9.48 6.98 6.37
CA LEU A 72 -8.03 7.14 6.32
C LEU A 72 -7.37 5.79 6.08
N CYS A 73 -6.47 5.73 5.09
CA CYS A 73 -5.74 4.55 4.67
C CYS A 73 -4.24 4.71 4.89
N ILE A 74 -3.54 3.61 5.16
CA ILE A 74 -2.08 3.58 5.24
C ILE A 74 -1.54 2.21 4.80
N ALA A 75 -0.39 2.22 4.12
CA ALA A 75 0.39 1.03 3.80
C ALA A 75 1.87 1.26 4.11
N GLY A 76 2.53 0.27 4.73
CA GLY A 76 3.98 0.25 4.94
C GLY A 76 4.66 -0.56 3.84
N LEU A 77 5.71 -0.02 3.22
CA LEU A 77 6.46 -0.64 2.15
C LEU A 77 7.95 -0.71 2.52
N ASN A 78 8.65 -1.75 2.07
CA ASN A 78 10.08 -1.90 2.33
C ASN A 78 10.89 -0.69 1.81
N PHE A 79 11.76 -0.15 2.69
CA PHE A 79 12.64 0.98 2.44
C PHE A 79 14.05 0.70 2.93
N VAL A 80 14.54 -0.48 2.56
CA VAL A 80 15.80 -1.07 3.05
C VAL A 80 16.99 -0.18 2.74
N GLY A 81 17.84 0.04 3.77
CA GLY A 81 19.04 0.87 3.67
C GLY A 81 18.81 2.38 3.76
N ASN A 82 17.55 2.84 3.73
CA ASN A 82 17.20 4.26 3.87
C ASN A 82 16.47 4.55 5.19
N ALA A 83 15.62 3.60 5.65
CA ALA A 83 14.88 3.79 6.90
C ALA A 83 15.82 3.80 8.11
N VAL A 84 15.73 4.85 8.93
CA VAL A 84 16.48 5.01 10.18
C VAL A 84 15.52 5.49 11.27
N TYR A 85 15.44 4.72 12.34
CA TYR A 85 14.62 5.06 13.51
C TYR A 85 15.51 5.34 14.69
N PRO A 86 15.41 6.53 15.33
CA PRO A 86 16.18 6.85 16.54
C PRO A 86 15.72 6.01 17.73
N PRO A 87 16.57 5.84 18.76
CA PRO A 87 16.14 5.27 20.01
C PRO A 87 15.17 6.20 20.74
N VAL A 88 14.37 5.62 21.65
CA VAL A 88 13.48 6.40 22.51
C VAL A 88 14.28 7.41 23.32
N THR A 89 13.87 8.68 23.27
CA THR A 89 14.52 9.78 23.99
C THR A 89 13.54 10.37 25.01
N GLN A 90 13.98 10.52 26.24
CA GLN A 90 13.16 11.08 27.31
C GLN A 90 12.69 12.51 26.95
N GLY A 91 11.39 12.77 27.11
CA GLY A 91 10.78 14.07 26.81
C GLY A 91 10.45 14.29 25.33
N VAL A 92 10.78 13.35 24.45
CA VAL A 92 10.39 13.36 23.03
C VAL A 92 9.24 12.38 22.82
N ALA A 93 8.12 12.87 22.29
CA ALA A 93 7.00 12.00 21.94
C ALA A 93 7.41 11.07 20.78
N SER A 94 7.25 9.77 20.98
CA SER A 94 7.60 8.79 19.95
C SER A 94 6.58 7.68 19.85
N VAL A 95 6.58 7.03 18.69
CA VAL A 95 5.71 5.88 18.37
C VAL A 95 6.61 4.74 17.88
N PRO A 96 6.50 3.53 18.45
CA PRO A 96 7.21 2.38 17.94
C PRO A 96 6.89 2.15 16.46
N GLN A 97 7.90 1.78 15.67
CA GLN A 97 7.72 1.57 14.23
C GLN A 97 6.55 0.62 13.91
N TYR A 98 6.42 -0.49 14.66
CA TYR A 98 5.34 -1.48 14.45
C TYR A 98 3.94 -0.94 14.77
N ALA A 99 3.84 0.10 15.60
CA ALA A 99 2.58 0.70 16.02
C ALA A 99 2.15 1.90 15.15
N LEU A 100 2.97 2.36 14.20
CA LEU A 100 2.68 3.57 13.42
C LEU A 100 1.35 3.46 12.66
N ILE A 101 1.11 2.33 12.00
CA ILE A 101 -0.14 2.09 11.26
C ILE A 101 -1.36 2.17 12.20
N PRO A 102 -1.48 1.30 13.23
CA PRO A 102 -2.64 1.35 14.10
C PRO A 102 -2.75 2.65 14.89
N TRP A 103 -1.65 3.30 15.26
CA TRP A 103 -1.68 4.58 15.97
C TRP A 103 -2.26 5.71 15.09
N LEU A 104 -1.78 5.88 13.84
CA LEU A 104 -2.33 6.90 12.94
C LEU A 104 -3.80 6.64 12.62
N LEU A 105 -4.15 5.40 12.27
CA LEU A 105 -5.53 5.05 11.96
C LEU A 105 -6.46 5.13 13.17
N GLY A 106 -5.94 4.85 14.35
CA GLY A 106 -6.71 4.92 15.60
C GLY A 106 -7.00 6.34 16.07
N THR A 107 -6.12 7.30 15.75
CA THR A 107 -6.18 8.67 16.28
C THR A 107 -6.54 9.73 15.25
N CYS A 108 -6.40 9.45 13.97
CA CYS A 108 -6.62 10.42 12.88
C CYS A 108 -7.75 9.97 11.97
N ALA A 109 -8.61 10.91 11.58
CA ALA A 109 -9.69 10.68 10.62
C ALA A 109 -9.31 11.08 9.20
N THR A 110 -8.31 11.93 9.02
CA THR A 110 -7.93 12.53 7.73
C THR A 110 -6.41 12.60 7.55
N VAL A 111 -5.97 12.72 6.28
CA VAL A 111 -4.56 12.98 5.95
C VAL A 111 -4.04 14.26 6.60
N ALA A 112 -4.86 15.30 6.72
CA ALA A 112 -4.47 16.54 7.40
C ALA A 112 -4.19 16.34 8.89
N GLU A 113 -5.03 15.54 9.57
CA GLU A 113 -4.81 15.17 10.98
C GLU A 113 -3.56 14.29 11.13
N ALA A 114 -3.37 13.30 10.24
CA ALA A 114 -2.19 12.45 10.22
C ALA A 114 -0.89 13.26 10.05
N ARG A 115 -0.87 14.24 9.12
CA ARG A 115 0.27 15.15 8.94
C ARG A 115 0.57 15.95 10.21
N ASN A 116 -0.46 16.47 10.87
CA ASN A 116 -0.31 17.21 12.13
C ASN A 116 0.17 16.33 13.29
N ALA A 117 -0.26 15.09 13.34
CA ALA A 117 0.19 14.11 14.33
C ALA A 117 1.67 13.74 14.11
N LEU A 118 2.06 13.45 12.88
CA LEU A 118 3.44 13.12 12.50
C LEU A 118 4.43 14.26 12.76
N ALA A 119 4.00 15.52 12.66
CA ALA A 119 4.85 16.67 12.98
C ALA A 119 5.23 16.79 14.45
N ARG A 120 4.64 15.97 15.34
CA ARG A 120 4.80 16.05 16.81
C ARG A 120 5.46 14.82 17.42
N VAL A 121 5.80 13.83 16.61
CA VAL A 121 6.35 12.56 17.08
C VAL A 121 7.56 12.15 16.26
N VAL A 122 8.35 11.26 16.82
CA VAL A 122 9.37 10.48 16.10
C VAL A 122 8.91 9.03 16.02
N VAL A 123 9.22 8.36 14.92
CA VAL A 123 9.10 6.90 14.82
C VAL A 123 10.36 6.30 15.39
N ASP A 124 10.27 5.51 16.45
CA ASP A 124 11.43 4.98 17.16
C ASP A 124 11.73 3.51 16.85
N ASN A 125 12.91 3.06 17.26
CA ASN A 125 13.44 1.73 16.95
C ASN A 125 13.07 0.64 17.97
N THR A 126 11.99 0.81 18.73
CA THR A 126 11.53 -0.23 19.64
C THR A 126 11.02 -1.44 18.86
N PRO A 127 11.62 -2.62 19.00
CA PRO A 127 11.14 -3.82 18.32
C PRO A 127 9.83 -4.29 18.97
N PHE A 128 8.98 -4.96 18.20
CA PHE A 128 7.77 -5.59 18.74
C PHE A 128 8.11 -6.73 19.71
N ALA A 129 9.09 -7.55 19.33
CA ALA A 129 9.64 -8.63 20.14
C ALA A 129 11.12 -8.82 19.78
N PRO A 130 11.94 -9.50 20.63
CA PRO A 130 13.35 -9.72 20.35
C PRO A 130 13.62 -10.39 18.99
N GLU A 131 12.75 -11.28 18.58
CA GLU A 131 12.81 -12.00 17.29
C GLU A 131 12.24 -11.24 16.11
N LEU A 132 11.56 -10.10 16.37
CA LEU A 132 10.95 -9.23 15.36
C LEU A 132 11.54 -7.82 15.46
N PRO A 133 12.71 -7.59 14.85
CA PRO A 133 13.33 -6.27 14.81
C PRO A 133 12.46 -5.30 13.99
N CYS A 134 12.70 -4.00 14.13
CA CYS A 134 12.00 -2.99 13.34
C CYS A 134 12.21 -3.22 11.85
N ALA A 135 11.11 -3.37 11.13
CA ALA A 135 11.14 -3.43 9.68
C ALA A 135 11.51 -2.05 9.11
N GLN A 136 12.41 -2.05 8.11
CA GLN A 136 12.80 -0.83 7.41
C GLN A 136 11.72 -0.44 6.41
N LEU A 137 10.83 0.46 6.82
CA LEU A 137 9.64 0.86 6.05
C LEU A 137 9.60 2.37 5.77
N HIS A 138 8.85 2.72 4.73
CA HIS A 138 8.21 4.02 4.52
C HIS A 138 6.72 3.79 4.25
N TRP A 139 5.91 4.85 4.30
CA TRP A 139 4.46 4.68 4.31
C TRP A 139 3.78 5.60 3.30
N LEU A 140 2.76 5.06 2.64
CA LEU A 140 1.76 5.83 1.89
C LEU A 140 0.54 6.01 2.79
N VAL A 141 0.15 7.26 3.06
CA VAL A 141 -1.05 7.60 3.84
C VAL A 141 -1.99 8.40 2.95
N ALA A 142 -3.25 8.00 2.86
CA ALA A 142 -4.18 8.63 1.94
C ALA A 142 -5.62 8.63 2.46
N ASP A 143 -6.37 9.61 2.02
CA ASP A 143 -7.82 9.67 2.07
C ASP A 143 -8.36 10.28 0.77
N ARG A 144 -9.68 10.50 0.68
CA ARG A 144 -10.29 11.13 -0.51
C ARG A 144 -9.72 12.52 -0.83
N SER A 145 -9.19 13.25 0.15
CA SER A 145 -8.70 14.62 -0.02
C SER A 145 -7.27 14.70 -0.55
N GLY A 146 -6.46 13.64 -0.38
CA GLY A 146 -5.07 13.65 -0.81
C GLY A 146 -4.26 12.46 -0.33
N CYS A 147 -2.97 12.54 -0.63
CA CYS A 147 -2.01 11.48 -0.38
C CYS A 147 -0.68 12.07 0.09
N ILE A 148 -0.05 11.44 1.07
CA ILE A 148 1.28 11.79 1.58
C ILE A 148 2.16 10.56 1.71
N VAL A 149 3.46 10.77 1.53
CA VAL A 149 4.49 9.76 1.80
C VAL A 149 5.25 10.14 3.06
N VAL A 150 5.45 9.17 3.95
CA VAL A 150 6.17 9.32 5.22
C VAL A 150 7.44 8.50 5.16
N GLU A 151 8.59 9.15 5.32
CA GLU A 151 9.93 8.53 5.32
C GLU A 151 10.71 8.95 6.56
N ALA A 152 11.14 7.98 7.36
CA ALA A 152 12.07 8.20 8.47
C ALA A 152 13.49 7.85 8.01
N THR A 153 14.34 8.85 7.86
CA THR A 153 15.70 8.73 7.36
C THR A 153 16.72 9.25 8.39
N ALA A 154 18.00 9.17 8.09
CA ALA A 154 19.05 9.56 9.03
C ALA A 154 18.99 11.04 9.46
N ASP A 155 18.37 11.90 8.67
CA ASP A 155 18.17 13.33 8.93
C ASP A 155 16.78 13.67 9.53
N GLY A 156 15.93 12.65 9.78
CA GLY A 156 14.67 12.81 10.50
C GLY A 156 13.45 12.20 9.80
N LEU A 157 12.27 12.55 10.31
CA LEU A 157 10.97 12.14 9.77
C LEU A 157 10.49 13.17 8.75
N HIS A 158 10.31 12.73 7.52
CA HIS A 158 9.85 13.54 6.39
C HIS A 158 8.43 13.17 5.98
N VAL A 159 7.63 14.19 5.63
CA VAL A 159 6.26 14.03 5.14
C VAL A 159 6.13 14.80 3.84
N TYR A 160 6.04 14.08 2.73
CA TYR A 160 5.95 14.65 1.38
C TYR A 160 4.51 14.59 0.87
N ASP A 161 4.09 15.60 0.10
CA ASP A 161 2.87 15.49 -0.70
C ASP A 161 3.10 14.53 -1.87
N ASP A 162 2.15 13.62 -2.07
CA ASP A 162 2.19 12.71 -3.21
C ASP A 162 1.07 13.05 -4.21
N PRO A 163 1.38 13.83 -5.26
CA PRO A 163 0.41 14.17 -6.30
C PRO A 163 0.11 13.00 -7.24
N VAL A 164 0.92 11.94 -7.18
CA VAL A 164 0.84 10.77 -8.07
C VAL A 164 -0.05 9.68 -7.47
N GLY A 165 -0.12 9.60 -6.13
CA GLY A 165 -0.89 8.60 -5.40
C GLY A 165 -0.36 7.18 -5.59
N VAL A 166 0.97 7.03 -5.70
CA VAL A 166 1.68 5.76 -5.85
C VAL A 166 2.97 5.79 -5.03
N LEU A 167 3.26 4.71 -4.33
CA LEU A 167 4.54 4.48 -3.66
C LEU A 167 5.04 3.07 -4.01
N THR A 168 6.36 2.94 -4.22
CA THR A 168 7.03 1.64 -4.36
C THR A 168 8.06 1.47 -3.24
N ASN A 169 9.32 1.19 -3.55
CA ASN A 169 10.38 1.01 -2.56
C ASN A 169 11.46 2.09 -2.75
N ASN A 170 12.77 1.70 -2.70
CA ASN A 170 13.89 2.59 -3.03
C ASN A 170 13.81 3.09 -4.49
N PRO A 171 14.37 4.27 -4.80
CA PRO A 171 14.99 5.24 -3.91
C PRO A 171 13.98 6.07 -3.11
N PRO A 172 14.41 7.02 -2.23
CA PRO A 172 13.52 7.94 -1.54
C PRO A 172 12.52 8.65 -2.46
N PHE A 173 11.31 8.87 -1.96
CA PHE A 173 10.17 9.36 -2.75
C PHE A 173 10.45 10.62 -3.60
N PRO A 174 11.16 11.66 -3.10
CA PRO A 174 11.48 12.82 -3.94
C PRO A 174 12.28 12.47 -5.21
N GLN A 175 13.11 11.43 -5.15
CA GLN A 175 13.86 10.97 -6.32
C GLN A 175 12.97 10.20 -7.30
N GLN A 176 12.05 9.37 -6.79
CA GLN A 176 11.05 8.69 -7.63
C GLN A 176 10.15 9.71 -8.34
N LEU A 177 9.65 10.70 -7.61
CA LEU A 177 8.82 11.76 -8.19
C LEU A 177 9.59 12.56 -9.26
N ALA A 178 10.85 12.93 -8.97
CA ALA A 178 11.70 13.65 -9.92
C ALA A 178 11.98 12.84 -11.19
N ALA A 179 12.06 11.49 -11.11
CA ALA A 179 12.32 10.63 -12.26
C ALA A 179 11.19 10.67 -13.30
N LEU A 180 9.95 11.02 -12.92
CA LEU A 180 8.81 11.14 -13.85
C LEU A 180 9.05 12.15 -14.98
N ARG A 181 9.94 13.14 -14.78
CA ARG A 181 10.33 14.09 -15.84
C ARG A 181 10.87 13.42 -17.10
N ASN A 182 11.44 12.21 -16.98
CA ASN A 182 11.99 11.46 -18.10
C ASN A 182 10.89 10.77 -18.93
N TYR A 183 9.64 10.73 -18.43
CA TYR A 183 8.52 9.99 -18.98
C TYR A 183 7.34 10.88 -19.41
N THR A 184 7.57 12.19 -19.53
CA THR A 184 6.53 13.18 -19.86
C THR A 184 5.89 12.99 -21.24
N ARG A 185 6.48 12.16 -22.11
CA ARG A 185 5.95 11.82 -23.44
C ARG A 185 5.03 10.61 -23.45
N LEU A 186 4.95 9.87 -22.35
CA LEU A 186 4.02 8.74 -22.25
C LEU A 186 2.58 9.21 -22.38
N SER A 187 1.81 8.54 -23.22
CA SER A 187 0.42 8.87 -23.52
C SER A 187 -0.40 7.60 -23.76
N PRO A 188 -1.68 7.56 -23.39
CA PRO A 188 -2.58 6.50 -23.81
C PRO A 188 -2.97 6.64 -25.30
N SER A 189 -2.75 7.80 -25.90
CA SER A 189 -3.07 8.11 -27.29
C SER A 189 -1.94 7.70 -28.22
N GLN A 190 -2.27 7.36 -29.48
CA GLN A 190 -1.27 7.11 -30.52
C GLN A 190 -0.45 8.38 -30.79
N PRO A 191 0.87 8.24 -31.00
CA PRO A 191 1.70 9.36 -31.44
C PRO A 191 1.34 9.78 -32.87
N PRO A 192 1.78 10.97 -33.32
CA PRO A 192 1.71 11.34 -34.73
C PRO A 192 2.46 10.33 -35.61
N ALA A 193 1.89 10.01 -36.77
CA ALA A 193 2.54 9.13 -37.77
C ALA A 193 3.60 9.90 -38.58
N ASP A 194 4.53 10.55 -37.90
CA ASP A 194 5.55 11.42 -38.49
C ASP A 194 6.87 11.29 -37.71
N PHE A 195 7.97 11.23 -38.45
CA PHE A 195 9.32 11.27 -37.90
C PHE A 195 10.10 12.39 -38.57
N GLY A 196 10.15 13.54 -37.89
CA GLY A 196 10.92 14.71 -38.37
C GLY A 196 10.47 15.26 -39.75
N GLY A 197 9.16 15.22 -40.03
CA GLY A 197 8.57 15.62 -41.32
C GLY A 197 8.46 14.47 -42.34
N VAL A 198 8.91 13.27 -41.99
CA VAL A 198 8.79 12.10 -42.84
C VAL A 198 7.57 11.27 -42.41
N PRO A 199 6.53 11.08 -43.25
CA PRO A 199 5.42 10.22 -42.91
C PRO A 199 5.87 8.76 -42.70
N VAL A 200 5.40 8.17 -41.57
CA VAL A 200 5.67 6.76 -41.22
C VAL A 200 4.36 6.00 -41.02
N THR A 201 4.40 4.69 -41.11
CA THR A 201 3.24 3.84 -40.80
C THR A 201 3.36 3.37 -39.34
N LEU A 202 2.28 3.50 -38.59
CA LEU A 202 2.19 2.96 -37.22
C LEU A 202 1.63 1.52 -37.32
N ASP A 203 2.44 0.52 -36.96
CA ASP A 203 2.10 -0.89 -37.17
C ASP A 203 1.19 -1.48 -36.08
N SER A 204 1.08 -0.80 -34.93
CA SER A 204 0.26 -1.29 -33.79
C SER A 204 -0.40 -0.16 -33.01
N ARG A 205 -1.36 -0.54 -32.16
CA ARG A 205 -1.97 0.34 -31.14
C ARG A 205 -1.11 0.40 -29.89
N GLY A 206 -1.32 1.41 -29.04
CA GLY A 206 -0.63 1.56 -27.76
C GLY A 206 0.80 2.15 -27.85
N MET A 207 1.20 2.62 -29.03
CA MET A 207 2.55 3.16 -29.25
C MET A 207 2.81 4.49 -28.51
N GLY A 208 1.78 5.16 -28.00
CA GLY A 208 1.95 6.32 -27.10
C GLY A 208 2.60 5.98 -25.76
N ALA A 209 2.56 4.70 -25.37
CA ALA A 209 3.25 4.20 -24.17
C ALA A 209 4.67 3.65 -24.47
N LEU A 210 5.21 3.89 -25.66
CA LEU A 210 6.56 3.46 -26.00
C LEU A 210 7.59 4.09 -25.03
N GLY A 211 8.41 3.23 -24.41
CA GLY A 211 9.35 3.62 -23.37
C GLY A 211 8.80 3.50 -21.93
N LEU A 212 7.55 3.05 -21.76
CA LEU A 212 7.06 2.66 -20.44
C LEU A 212 7.92 1.51 -19.89
N PRO A 213 8.53 1.63 -18.69
CA PRO A 213 9.41 0.60 -18.15
C PRO A 213 8.68 -0.73 -17.94
N GLY A 214 9.31 -1.84 -18.31
CA GLY A 214 8.73 -3.19 -18.21
C GLY A 214 9.36 -4.08 -17.14
N ASP A 215 10.52 -3.70 -16.60
CA ASP A 215 11.20 -4.48 -15.57
C ASP A 215 10.54 -4.35 -14.19
N LEU A 216 10.95 -5.21 -13.24
CA LEU A 216 10.35 -5.32 -11.91
C LEU A 216 11.00 -4.44 -10.85
N SER A 217 12.00 -3.63 -11.19
CA SER A 217 12.65 -2.72 -10.24
C SER A 217 11.66 -1.71 -9.66
N SER A 218 11.95 -1.22 -8.46
CA SER A 218 11.10 -0.25 -7.77
C SER A 218 10.85 1.02 -8.60
N PRO A 219 11.88 1.67 -9.22
CA PRO A 219 11.64 2.85 -10.06
C PRO A 219 10.76 2.56 -11.28
N SER A 220 10.94 1.41 -11.92
CA SER A 220 10.16 1.01 -13.09
C SER A 220 8.71 0.73 -12.74
N ARG A 221 8.46 0.05 -11.60
CA ARG A 221 7.11 -0.18 -11.09
C ARG A 221 6.43 1.12 -10.68
N PHE A 222 7.15 2.09 -10.10
CA PHE A 222 6.62 3.41 -9.78
C PHE A 222 6.10 4.12 -11.03
N VAL A 223 6.90 4.23 -12.08
CA VAL A 223 6.50 4.87 -13.34
C VAL A 223 5.32 4.15 -13.99
N ARG A 224 5.37 2.81 -14.03
CA ARG A 224 4.32 2.00 -14.66
C ARG A 224 3.00 2.09 -13.90
N ALA A 225 3.02 1.97 -12.57
CA ALA A 225 1.83 2.12 -11.75
C ALA A 225 1.25 3.55 -11.85
N ALA A 226 2.10 4.58 -11.84
CA ALA A 226 1.68 5.97 -12.01
C ALA A 226 0.98 6.20 -13.36
N PHE A 227 1.57 5.68 -14.45
CA PHE A 227 0.98 5.79 -15.78
C PHE A 227 -0.36 5.05 -15.88
N VAL A 228 -0.43 3.80 -15.42
CA VAL A 228 -1.66 3.00 -15.48
C VAL A 228 -2.74 3.63 -14.61
N ARG A 229 -2.42 4.04 -13.37
CA ARG A 229 -3.35 4.73 -12.47
C ARG A 229 -3.91 6.01 -13.06
N ALA A 230 -3.06 6.86 -13.62
CA ALA A 230 -3.48 8.16 -14.18
C ALA A 230 -4.44 8.00 -15.38
N ASN A 231 -4.32 6.90 -16.13
CA ASN A 231 -5.11 6.61 -17.31
C ASN A 231 -6.25 5.62 -17.07
N ALA A 232 -6.32 5.00 -15.90
CA ALA A 232 -7.37 4.05 -15.53
C ALA A 232 -8.77 4.67 -15.64
N ARG A 233 -9.71 3.90 -16.17
CA ARG A 233 -11.13 4.29 -16.28
C ARG A 233 -12.00 3.09 -15.91
N SER A 234 -13.06 3.34 -15.14
CA SER A 234 -14.10 2.35 -14.83
C SER A 234 -15.48 3.00 -14.86
N ALA A 235 -16.52 2.19 -14.97
CA ALA A 235 -17.85 2.64 -14.57
C ALA A 235 -17.83 2.97 -13.06
N GLN A 236 -18.59 3.99 -12.65
CA GLN A 236 -18.63 4.43 -11.24
C GLN A 236 -19.51 3.52 -10.38
N THR A 237 -19.34 2.21 -10.52
CA THR A 237 -19.91 1.18 -9.66
C THR A 237 -18.80 0.52 -8.86
N GLU A 238 -19.11 -0.02 -7.68
CA GLU A 238 -18.12 -0.64 -6.81
C GLU A 238 -17.39 -1.79 -7.53
N ASP A 239 -18.14 -2.74 -8.09
CA ASP A 239 -17.55 -3.90 -8.77
C ASP A 239 -16.60 -3.52 -9.90
N ALA A 240 -17.00 -2.55 -10.74
CA ALA A 240 -16.16 -2.08 -11.84
C ALA A 240 -14.92 -1.34 -11.34
N SER A 241 -15.04 -0.57 -10.27
CA SER A 241 -13.92 0.19 -9.69
C SER A 241 -12.94 -0.70 -8.95
N VAL A 242 -13.43 -1.70 -8.19
CA VAL A 242 -12.59 -2.73 -7.55
C VAL A 242 -11.84 -3.54 -8.62
N SER A 243 -12.54 -4.01 -9.66
CA SER A 243 -11.90 -4.70 -10.78
C SER A 243 -10.81 -3.86 -11.43
N GLN A 244 -11.11 -2.58 -11.74
CA GLN A 244 -10.12 -1.66 -12.33
C GLN A 244 -8.94 -1.40 -11.39
N PHE A 245 -9.15 -1.34 -10.09
CA PHE A 245 -8.06 -1.16 -9.12
C PHE A 245 -7.10 -2.36 -9.14
N PHE A 246 -7.63 -3.58 -9.18
CA PHE A 246 -6.78 -4.78 -9.35
C PHE A 246 -6.03 -4.78 -10.69
N HIS A 247 -6.61 -4.25 -11.78
CA HIS A 247 -5.86 -4.09 -13.04
C HIS A 247 -4.70 -3.08 -12.90
N ILE A 248 -4.84 -2.01 -12.09
CA ILE A 248 -3.72 -1.11 -11.79
C ILE A 248 -2.59 -1.89 -11.11
N LEU A 249 -2.89 -2.65 -10.05
CA LEU A 249 -1.91 -3.42 -9.30
C LEU A 249 -1.30 -4.57 -10.11
N THR A 250 -2.10 -5.28 -10.92
CA THR A 250 -1.62 -6.37 -11.79
C THR A 250 -0.58 -5.88 -12.80
N SER A 251 -0.62 -4.60 -13.20
CA SER A 251 0.41 -4.04 -14.08
C SER A 251 1.83 -4.08 -13.51
N VAL A 252 1.96 -4.26 -12.20
CA VAL A 252 3.24 -4.26 -11.46
C VAL A 252 3.39 -5.48 -10.53
N GLU A 253 2.59 -6.51 -10.73
CA GLU A 253 2.72 -7.79 -10.02
C GLU A 253 4.07 -8.46 -10.32
N GLN A 254 4.59 -9.19 -9.34
CA GLN A 254 5.79 -10.01 -9.47
C GLN A 254 5.42 -11.49 -9.66
N GLN A 255 5.83 -12.05 -10.78
CA GLN A 255 5.58 -13.43 -11.15
C GLN A 255 6.72 -14.33 -10.67
N ARG A 256 6.40 -15.53 -10.18
CA ARG A 256 7.39 -16.55 -9.79
C ARG A 256 8.33 -16.85 -10.96
N GLY A 257 9.62 -16.81 -10.69
CA GLY A 257 10.66 -17.03 -11.68
C GLY A 257 11.19 -15.76 -12.36
N CYS A 258 10.59 -14.58 -12.12
CA CYS A 258 11.02 -13.33 -12.75
C CYS A 258 11.87 -12.41 -11.84
N CYS A 259 11.91 -12.68 -10.54
CA CYS A 259 12.75 -11.97 -9.55
C CYS A 259 13.38 -12.99 -8.61
N GLU A 260 14.55 -13.48 -8.97
CA GLU A 260 15.33 -14.44 -8.20
C GLU A 260 16.17 -13.72 -7.15
N LEU A 261 16.22 -14.27 -5.95
CA LEU A 261 17.02 -13.80 -4.83
C LEU A 261 18.33 -14.60 -4.72
N ASP A 262 19.30 -14.07 -3.96
CA ASP A 262 20.64 -14.68 -3.82
C ASP A 262 20.62 -16.10 -3.25
N ASP A 263 19.55 -16.48 -2.53
CA ASP A 263 19.36 -17.82 -1.96
C ASP A 263 18.57 -18.77 -2.88
N GLY A 264 18.22 -18.34 -4.09
CA GLY A 264 17.48 -19.12 -5.08
C GLY A 264 15.97 -19.12 -4.87
N GLN A 265 15.45 -18.38 -3.90
CA GLN A 265 14.01 -18.11 -3.77
C GLN A 265 13.56 -17.06 -4.79
N TYR A 266 12.26 -16.91 -4.95
CA TYR A 266 11.68 -15.91 -5.87
C TYR A 266 10.80 -14.95 -5.09
N GLU A 267 11.00 -13.65 -5.32
CA GLU A 267 10.03 -12.67 -4.88
C GLU A 267 8.78 -12.72 -5.76
N ILE A 268 7.62 -12.83 -5.14
CA ILE A 268 6.31 -12.89 -5.78
C ILE A 268 5.33 -11.95 -5.09
N THR A 269 4.29 -11.54 -5.78
CA THR A 269 3.17 -10.82 -5.17
C THR A 269 2.33 -11.78 -4.33
N LEU A 270 2.59 -11.87 -3.04
CA LEU A 270 1.88 -12.77 -2.12
C LEU A 270 0.39 -12.47 -2.08
N TYR A 271 0.04 -11.19 -1.99
CA TYR A 271 -1.34 -10.71 -2.12
C TYR A 271 -1.40 -9.33 -2.78
N SER A 272 -2.55 -9.04 -3.37
CA SER A 272 -2.96 -7.69 -3.74
C SER A 272 -4.18 -7.29 -2.92
N SER A 273 -4.22 -6.06 -2.41
CA SER A 273 -5.36 -5.53 -1.66
C SER A 273 -6.02 -4.35 -2.36
N CYS A 274 -7.31 -4.15 -2.08
CA CYS A 274 -8.10 -3.00 -2.49
C CYS A 274 -9.09 -2.66 -1.38
N CYS A 275 -8.97 -1.49 -0.77
CA CYS A 275 -9.96 -0.98 0.18
C CYS A 275 -10.90 -0.01 -0.54
N ASN A 276 -12.22 -0.19 -0.46
CA ASN A 276 -13.17 0.90 -0.61
C ASN A 276 -13.20 1.68 0.71
N ALA A 277 -12.50 2.79 0.78
CA ALA A 277 -12.31 3.56 2.00
C ALA A 277 -13.59 4.26 2.48
N ASP A 278 -14.48 4.65 1.55
CA ASP A 278 -15.74 5.30 1.88
C ASP A 278 -16.75 4.33 2.51
N ARG A 279 -16.65 3.03 2.18
CA ARG A 279 -17.57 2.00 2.65
C ARG A 279 -16.99 1.07 3.71
N GLY A 280 -15.67 1.17 3.96
CA GLY A 280 -14.97 0.28 4.87
C GLY A 280 -15.01 -1.19 4.40
N ILE A 281 -14.71 -1.44 3.12
CA ILE A 281 -14.68 -2.80 2.57
C ILE A 281 -13.25 -3.10 2.10
N TYR A 282 -12.70 -4.18 2.60
CA TYR A 282 -11.37 -4.66 2.25
C TYR A 282 -11.47 -5.85 1.30
N TYR A 283 -10.98 -5.71 0.09
CA TYR A 283 -10.90 -6.75 -0.93
C TYR A 283 -9.46 -7.23 -1.08
N TYR A 284 -9.27 -8.49 -1.43
CA TYR A 284 -7.96 -9.04 -1.72
C TYR A 284 -8.01 -10.17 -2.76
N THR A 285 -6.85 -10.42 -3.37
CA THR A 285 -6.49 -11.64 -4.09
C THR A 285 -5.16 -12.15 -3.56
N THR A 286 -4.86 -13.43 -3.69
CA THR A 286 -3.54 -13.99 -3.38
C THR A 286 -2.86 -14.49 -4.64
N TYR A 287 -1.56 -14.81 -4.56
CA TYR A 287 -0.84 -15.39 -5.71
C TYR A 287 -1.52 -16.67 -6.21
N ASP A 288 -1.92 -17.53 -5.29
CA ASP A 288 -2.50 -18.83 -5.57
C ASP A 288 -4.04 -18.81 -5.66
N ASN A 289 -4.70 -17.65 -5.44
CA ASN A 289 -6.13 -17.47 -5.65
C ASN A 289 -6.44 -16.08 -6.25
N ARG A 290 -6.84 -16.08 -7.52
CA ARG A 290 -7.19 -14.85 -8.29
C ARG A 290 -8.65 -14.41 -8.09
N GLN A 291 -9.46 -15.17 -7.33
CA GLN A 291 -10.81 -14.79 -6.97
C GLN A 291 -10.76 -13.61 -5.99
N ILE A 292 -11.43 -12.50 -6.33
CA ILE A 292 -11.56 -11.37 -5.41
C ILE A 292 -12.41 -11.79 -4.22
N THR A 293 -11.87 -11.66 -3.03
CA THR A 293 -12.54 -11.92 -1.76
C THR A 293 -12.68 -10.63 -0.99
N GLY A 294 -13.82 -10.38 -0.34
CA GLY A 294 -14.10 -9.12 0.37
C GLY A 294 -14.53 -9.33 1.80
N VAL A 295 -14.09 -8.44 2.72
CA VAL A 295 -14.49 -8.38 4.14
C VAL A 295 -14.99 -6.97 4.45
N LYS A 296 -16.16 -6.87 5.10
CA LYS A 296 -16.79 -5.59 5.43
C LYS A 296 -16.51 -5.23 6.89
N LEU A 297 -15.86 -4.09 7.14
CA LEU A 297 -15.59 -3.57 8.48
C LEU A 297 -16.90 -3.43 9.31
N HIS A 298 -17.91 -2.79 8.71
CA HIS A 298 -19.17 -2.48 9.39
C HIS A 298 -20.11 -3.69 9.62
N SER A 299 -19.71 -4.89 9.18
CA SER A 299 -20.43 -6.13 9.51
C SER A 299 -19.96 -6.78 10.80
N ALA A 300 -18.87 -6.30 11.39
CA ALA A 300 -18.35 -6.75 12.68
C ALA A 300 -18.90 -5.89 13.84
N ASP A 301 -18.78 -6.41 15.07
CA ASP A 301 -18.99 -5.61 16.28
C ASP A 301 -17.80 -4.69 16.51
N LEU A 302 -17.95 -3.43 16.11
CA LEU A 302 -16.89 -2.43 16.21
C LEU A 302 -16.65 -1.91 17.62
N ASP A 303 -17.52 -2.18 18.57
CA ASP A 303 -17.34 -1.84 19.98
C ASP A 303 -16.85 -3.03 20.83
N SER A 304 -16.54 -4.16 20.21
CA SER A 304 -15.85 -5.30 20.83
C SER A 304 -14.45 -4.88 21.36
N ALA A 305 -13.90 -5.70 22.26
CA ALA A 305 -12.50 -5.66 22.69
C ALA A 305 -11.68 -6.85 22.14
N GLN A 306 -12.21 -7.56 21.14
CA GLN A 306 -11.57 -8.75 20.56
C GLN A 306 -11.37 -8.56 19.06
N LEU A 307 -10.18 -8.95 18.56
CA LEU A 307 -9.89 -8.98 17.14
C LEU A 307 -10.81 -9.96 16.41
N THR A 308 -11.13 -9.63 15.16
CA THR A 308 -11.72 -10.58 14.23
C THR A 308 -10.76 -10.79 13.07
N ALA A 309 -10.30 -12.01 12.86
CA ALA A 309 -9.33 -12.35 11.82
C ALA A 309 -9.93 -13.36 10.83
N TYR A 310 -9.70 -13.12 9.54
CA TYR A 310 -10.12 -13.97 8.44
C TYR A 310 -8.87 -14.51 7.73
N PRO A 311 -8.64 -15.84 7.72
CA PRO A 311 -7.53 -16.42 6.98
C PRO A 311 -7.68 -16.14 5.49
N LEU A 312 -6.55 -16.02 4.79
CA LEU A 312 -6.58 -15.78 3.36
C LEU A 312 -7.05 -17.03 2.59
N MET A 313 -7.75 -16.77 1.50
CA MET A 313 -8.07 -17.80 0.50
C MET A 313 -6.84 -17.99 -0.39
N ASP A 314 -6.13 -19.09 -0.20
CA ASP A 314 -4.86 -19.41 -0.86
C ASP A 314 -4.95 -20.53 -1.90
N THR A 315 -6.13 -21.12 -2.08
CA THR A 315 -6.36 -22.20 -3.05
C THR A 315 -7.12 -21.69 -4.25
N GLN A 316 -6.55 -21.88 -5.44
CA GLN A 316 -7.15 -21.44 -6.71
C GLN A 316 -8.52 -22.08 -6.91
N GLN A 317 -9.50 -21.25 -7.18
CA GLN A 317 -10.85 -21.67 -7.54
C GLN A 317 -11.06 -21.52 -9.05
N ILE A 318 -11.33 -22.65 -9.71
CA ILE A 318 -11.66 -22.68 -11.14
C ILE A 318 -13.14 -23.01 -11.28
N ARG A 319 -13.88 -22.12 -11.92
CA ARG A 319 -15.27 -22.39 -12.29
C ARG A 319 -15.30 -23.19 -13.57
N TRP A 320 -15.84 -24.40 -13.51
CA TRP A 320 -16.10 -25.24 -14.68
C TRP A 320 -17.50 -24.95 -15.22
N GLU A 321 -17.61 -24.84 -16.54
CA GLU A 321 -18.91 -24.54 -17.21
C GLU A 321 -19.50 -25.75 -17.94
N ASN A 322 -18.88 -26.91 -17.85
CA ASN A 322 -19.31 -28.18 -18.44
C ASN A 322 -19.38 -29.30 -17.40
#